data_e1b38f5ac30ab316f3288f9aba8511f4
#
_entry.id   e1b38f5ac30ab316f3288f9aba8511f4
#
_cell.length_a   1.000
_cell.length_b   1.000
_cell.length_c   1.000
_cell.angle_alpha   90.00
_cell.angle_beta   90.00
_cell.angle_gamma   90.00
#
_symmetry.space_group_name_H-M   'P 1'
#
loop_
_entity.id
_entity.type
_entity.pdbx_description
1 polymer ?
#
loop_
_entity_poly.entity_id
_entity_poly.type
_entity_poly.pdbx_seq_one_letter_code
_entity_poly.pdbx_strand_id
1 'polypeptide(L)'
;MTQSSRRNFLKTSAVGSLAIAGASGVVVDSAKAQSTPPKPAIQTKANEISTKLFADDGLAMPIATKPMISSLAKGLDRTMVLGGGGEYYIAWYCGFFHGLIEAGLDMAKLPEMVVGTSAGSYIGSSLLSGEFTRLRTEFDFFGKFPEIFAKIAPLTKPNISQIRADQINMSATDGSIETRKIIGNAALAANNKLNGDQVERVASLLTGDSKKNWPTSRMFTTGIDCYTGERIVVGQQTARKNGIPLAHGAAASSSLPGVAGPTLLGQRYVMDGGICSNPAHVDLVAGSKRALIITLTDGVTGAILTTIPHPIAQNIEDIKAAGTKVKWVVAGTPKGVDLLDPKQIAGALRTGYDRAKMEASKIKEFWA
;
A
#
# COMPACT_ATOMS: atom_id res chain seq x y z
N MET A 1 -11.11 11.46 17.02
CA MET A 1 -9.93 11.38 17.87
C MET A 1 -9.02 10.31 17.27
N THR A 2 -7.84 10.56 16.79
CA THR A 2 -6.84 11.61 16.91
C THR A 2 -5.81 11.48 15.77
N GLN A 3 -5.57 12.54 15.10
CA GLN A 3 -4.48 12.78 14.14
C GLN A 3 -3.10 12.89 14.84
N SER A 4 -2.86 12.21 15.96
CA SER A 4 -1.85 12.59 16.94
C SER A 4 -0.41 12.16 16.62
N SER A 5 -0.19 11.00 15.99
CA SER A 5 1.15 10.43 15.93
C SER A 5 2.06 11.12 14.88
N ARG A 6 1.57 11.40 13.68
CA ARG A 6 2.34 12.15 12.66
C ARG A 6 2.37 13.66 12.91
N ARG A 7 1.34 14.24 13.52
CA ARG A 7 1.38 15.65 13.94
C ARG A 7 2.46 15.93 14.96
N ASN A 8 2.77 14.99 15.85
CA ASN A 8 3.86 15.17 16.80
C ASN A 8 5.25 15.11 16.15
N PHE A 9 5.43 14.27 15.11
CA PHE A 9 6.66 14.25 14.33
C PHE A 9 6.92 15.57 13.58
N LEU A 10 5.85 16.21 13.08
CA LEU A 10 5.92 17.50 12.38
C LEU A 10 6.00 18.70 13.33
N LYS A 11 5.44 18.62 14.56
CA LYS A 11 5.45 19.73 15.53
C LYS A 11 6.82 20.04 16.13
N THR A 12 7.71 19.07 16.23
CA THR A 12 9.07 19.27 16.73
C THR A 12 10.01 19.97 15.73
N SER A 13 9.54 20.23 14.50
CA SER A 13 10.34 20.85 13.45
C SER A 13 9.97 22.29 13.09
N ALA A 14 8.99 22.90 13.77
CA ALA A 14 8.49 24.24 13.49
C ALA A 14 8.76 25.19 14.68
N VAL A 15 10.04 25.56 14.87
CA VAL A 15 10.38 26.76 15.64
C VAL A 15 11.27 27.62 14.77
N GLY A 16 10.69 28.62 14.17
CA GLY A 16 11.35 29.64 13.36
C GLY A 16 10.33 30.66 12.90
N SER A 17 9.78 31.41 13.87
CA SER A 17 8.87 32.53 13.58
C SER A 17 9.63 33.69 12.96
N LEU A 18 9.14 34.20 11.83
CA LEU A 18 9.37 35.60 11.45
C LEU A 18 8.00 36.25 11.24
N ALA A 19 7.69 37.14 12.12
CA ALA A 19 6.56 38.06 12.02
C ALA A 19 6.92 39.19 11.06
N ILE A 20 6.06 39.46 10.09
CA ILE A 20 6.01 40.80 9.43
C ILE A 20 4.54 41.22 9.43
N ALA A 21 4.30 42.28 10.16
CA ALA A 21 3.04 43.01 10.16
C ALA A 21 2.97 43.97 8.95
N GLY A 22 1.82 44.09 8.36
CA GLY A 22 1.53 45.10 7.32
C GLY A 22 0.05 45.09 6.99
N ALA A 23 -0.66 46.07 7.60
CA ALA A 23 -2.07 46.32 7.36
C ALA A 23 -2.28 47.04 6.04
N SER A 24 -3.26 46.66 5.26
CA SER A 24 -4.14 47.60 4.54
C SER A 24 -5.40 46.89 4.07
N GLY A 25 -6.53 47.34 4.55
CA GLY A 25 -7.85 46.86 4.18
C GLY A 25 -8.23 47.30 2.77
N VAL A 26 -8.78 46.35 2.02
CA VAL A 26 -9.65 46.64 0.88
C VAL A 26 -10.93 45.84 1.06
N VAL A 27 -12.01 46.54 1.27
CA VAL A 27 -13.38 46.01 1.20
C VAL A 27 -13.65 45.73 -0.28
N VAL A 28 -13.93 44.48 -0.63
CA VAL A 28 -14.44 44.13 -1.96
C VAL A 28 -15.84 43.51 -1.80
N ASP A 29 -16.73 44.13 -2.49
CA ASP A 29 -18.17 43.88 -2.58
C ASP A 29 -18.51 42.45 -2.99
N SER A 30 -19.57 41.93 -2.39
CA SER A 30 -20.16 40.65 -2.72
C SER A 30 -20.89 40.73 -4.06
N ALA A 31 -20.39 40.06 -5.07
CA ALA A 31 -21.14 39.84 -6.32
C ALA A 31 -20.93 38.43 -6.91
N LYS A 32 -22.01 37.63 -6.81
CA LYS A 32 -22.55 36.67 -7.78
C LYS A 32 -21.69 35.54 -8.34
N ALA A 33 -22.25 34.36 -8.13
CA ALA A 33 -22.16 33.16 -8.96
C ALA A 33 -20.76 32.87 -9.61
N GLN A 34 -19.97 32.09 -8.90
CA GLN A 34 -18.77 31.46 -9.48
C GLN A 34 -19.21 30.36 -10.44
N SER A 35 -19.13 30.66 -11.74
CA SER A 35 -18.98 29.62 -12.74
C SER A 35 -17.68 28.87 -12.46
N THR A 36 -17.74 27.55 -12.37
CA THR A 36 -16.56 26.66 -12.30
C THR A 36 -15.58 27.08 -13.39
N PRO A 37 -14.31 27.36 -13.03
CA PRO A 37 -13.32 27.68 -14.07
C PRO A 37 -13.21 26.51 -15.07
N PRO A 38 -13.14 26.76 -16.37
CA PRO A 38 -12.98 25.70 -17.37
C PRO A 38 -11.70 24.93 -17.08
N LYS A 39 -11.79 23.59 -17.06
CA LYS A 39 -10.59 22.72 -16.97
C LYS A 39 -9.57 23.14 -18.03
N PRO A 40 -8.30 23.34 -17.69
CA PRO A 40 -7.29 23.73 -18.65
C PRO A 40 -7.21 22.71 -19.80
N ALA A 41 -7.39 23.13 -21.03
CA ALA A 41 -7.40 22.28 -22.23
C ALA A 41 -6.12 21.43 -22.39
N ILE A 42 -4.99 21.91 -21.84
CA ILE A 42 -3.70 21.21 -21.83
C ILE A 42 -3.77 19.93 -20.97
N GLN A 43 -4.45 19.96 -19.82
CA GLN A 43 -4.55 18.82 -18.91
C GLN A 43 -5.41 17.70 -19.49
N THR A 44 -6.46 18.03 -20.26
CA THR A 44 -7.30 17.06 -20.95
C THR A 44 -6.52 16.33 -22.06
N LYS A 45 -5.73 17.05 -22.87
CA LYS A 45 -4.90 16.44 -23.92
C LYS A 45 -3.78 15.56 -23.35
N ALA A 46 -3.12 15.99 -22.29
CA ALA A 46 -2.09 15.19 -21.62
C ALA A 46 -2.66 13.87 -21.07
N ASN A 47 -3.85 13.90 -20.51
CA ASN A 47 -4.54 12.71 -20.02
C ASN A 47 -4.93 11.73 -21.16
N GLU A 48 -5.43 12.26 -22.29
CA GLU A 48 -5.76 11.45 -23.47
C GLU A 48 -4.51 10.78 -24.07
N ILE A 49 -3.41 11.50 -24.16
CA ILE A 49 -2.13 10.97 -24.65
C ILE A 49 -1.63 9.88 -23.70
N SER A 50 -1.65 10.10 -22.39
CA SER A 50 -1.21 9.14 -21.39
C SER A 50 -2.04 7.84 -21.46
N THR A 51 -3.36 7.94 -21.52
CA THR A 51 -4.24 6.78 -21.62
C THR A 51 -4.01 5.95 -22.90
N LYS A 52 -3.74 6.61 -24.03
CA LYS A 52 -3.44 5.93 -25.29
C LYS A 52 -2.08 5.25 -25.28
N LEU A 53 -1.06 5.87 -24.70
CA LEU A 53 0.31 5.34 -24.67
C LEU A 53 0.43 4.03 -23.87
N PHE A 54 -0.43 3.84 -22.88
CA PHE A 54 -0.35 2.68 -21.98
C PHE A 54 -1.49 1.67 -22.14
N ALA A 55 -2.41 1.89 -23.09
CA ALA A 55 -3.58 1.03 -23.28
C ALA A 55 -3.24 -0.45 -23.46
N ASP A 56 -2.10 -0.76 -24.03
CA ASP A 56 -1.68 -2.11 -24.38
C ASP A 56 -0.76 -2.78 -23.36
N ASP A 57 -0.35 -2.11 -22.28
CA ASP A 57 0.57 -2.72 -21.29
C ASP A 57 -0.11 -3.81 -20.45
N GLY A 58 -1.43 -3.77 -20.30
CA GLY A 58 -2.23 -4.72 -19.55
C GLY A 58 -2.10 -4.56 -18.03
N LEU A 59 -1.51 -3.45 -17.55
CA LEU A 59 -1.28 -3.20 -16.13
C LEU A 59 -2.47 -2.52 -15.45
N ALA A 60 -3.19 -1.64 -16.17
CA ALA A 60 -4.33 -0.91 -15.62
C ALA A 60 -5.53 -1.84 -15.41
N MET A 61 -6.10 -1.81 -14.21
CA MET A 61 -7.31 -2.56 -13.87
C MET A 61 -8.23 -1.69 -13.02
N PRO A 62 -9.48 -1.41 -13.46
CA PRO A 62 -10.42 -0.60 -12.69
C PRO A 62 -10.69 -1.18 -11.30
N ILE A 63 -10.87 -0.31 -10.29
CA ILE A 63 -11.35 -0.70 -8.97
C ILE A 63 -12.86 -0.91 -9.07
N ALA A 64 -13.35 -2.08 -8.64
CA ALA A 64 -14.78 -2.38 -8.65
C ALA A 64 -15.52 -1.47 -7.65
N THR A 65 -16.61 -0.85 -8.09
CA THR A 65 -17.47 0.03 -7.27
C THR A 65 -18.80 -0.63 -6.88
N LYS A 66 -18.98 -1.89 -7.26
CA LYS A 66 -20.17 -2.72 -6.98
C LYS A 66 -19.76 -4.19 -6.96
N PRO A 67 -20.57 -5.09 -6.39
CA PRO A 67 -20.31 -6.53 -6.42
C PRO A 67 -20.07 -7.03 -7.85
N MET A 68 -18.89 -7.59 -8.10
CA MET A 68 -18.49 -8.08 -9.42
C MET A 68 -17.44 -9.18 -9.28
N ILE A 69 -17.55 -10.24 -10.05
CA ILE A 69 -16.57 -11.32 -10.10
C ILE A 69 -15.30 -10.83 -10.80
N SER A 70 -14.17 -10.99 -10.13
CA SER A 70 -12.85 -10.71 -10.70
C SER A 70 -12.45 -11.76 -11.72
N SER A 71 -11.95 -11.33 -12.88
CA SER A 71 -11.37 -12.25 -13.87
C SER A 71 -10.14 -13.01 -13.35
N LEU A 72 -9.45 -12.46 -12.35
CA LEU A 72 -8.25 -13.06 -11.76
C LEU A 72 -8.59 -14.20 -10.78
N ALA A 73 -9.73 -14.10 -10.09
CA ALA A 73 -10.07 -15.01 -9.00
C ALA A 73 -11.17 -16.03 -9.34
N LYS A 74 -11.82 -15.86 -10.50
CA LYS A 74 -12.91 -16.74 -10.93
C LYS A 74 -12.47 -18.21 -10.94
N GLY A 75 -13.16 -19.03 -10.13
CA GLY A 75 -12.94 -20.48 -10.09
C GLY A 75 -11.82 -20.93 -9.16
N LEU A 76 -11.04 -20.01 -8.58
CA LEU A 76 -10.05 -20.36 -7.56
C LEU A 76 -10.74 -20.79 -6.26
N ASP A 77 -10.11 -21.73 -5.55
CA ASP A 77 -10.62 -22.22 -4.27
C ASP A 77 -10.18 -21.31 -3.11
N ARG A 78 -8.89 -21.02 -3.01
CA ARG A 78 -8.29 -20.30 -1.87
C ARG A 78 -7.48 -19.11 -2.34
N THR A 79 -7.90 -17.92 -1.91
CA THR A 79 -7.18 -16.68 -2.20
C THR A 79 -6.80 -15.97 -0.91
N MET A 80 -5.76 -15.13 -0.98
CA MET A 80 -5.29 -14.35 0.16
C MET A 80 -5.05 -12.90 -0.25
N VAL A 81 -5.46 -11.97 0.61
CA VAL A 81 -5.21 -10.53 0.46
C VAL A 81 -4.40 -10.04 1.66
N LEU A 82 -3.31 -9.34 1.38
CA LEU A 82 -2.39 -8.77 2.35
C LEU A 82 -2.33 -7.26 2.18
N GLY A 83 -2.89 -6.53 3.13
CA GLY A 83 -2.92 -5.07 3.14
C GLY A 83 -1.56 -4.44 3.48
N GLY A 84 -1.45 -3.14 3.26
CA GLY A 84 -0.29 -2.32 3.60
C GLY A 84 -0.24 -1.90 5.07
N GLY A 85 0.85 -1.24 5.48
CA GLY A 85 0.98 -0.69 6.83
C GLY A 85 2.41 -0.43 7.31
N GLY A 86 3.35 -0.16 6.41
CA GLY A 86 4.72 0.21 6.73
C GLY A 86 5.54 -0.92 7.39
N GLU A 87 6.67 -0.56 7.97
CA GLU A 87 7.61 -1.49 8.60
C GLU A 87 6.99 -2.27 9.75
N TYR A 88 6.14 -1.61 10.55
CA TYR A 88 5.40 -2.26 11.62
C TYR A 88 4.64 -3.48 11.10
N TYR A 89 3.94 -3.32 9.97
CA TYR A 89 3.09 -4.38 9.47
C TYR A 89 3.87 -5.48 8.76
N ILE A 90 5.02 -5.18 8.14
CA ILE A 90 5.95 -6.22 7.65
C ILE A 90 6.38 -7.12 8.82
N ALA A 91 6.82 -6.52 9.94
CA ALA A 91 7.22 -7.25 11.14
C ALA A 91 6.06 -8.06 11.74
N TRP A 92 4.87 -7.44 11.83
CA TRP A 92 3.68 -8.12 12.33
C TRP A 92 3.34 -9.36 11.47
N TYR A 93 3.37 -9.25 10.16
CA TYR A 93 3.19 -10.38 9.25
C TYR A 93 4.25 -11.48 9.44
N CYS A 94 5.50 -11.10 9.64
CA CYS A 94 6.56 -12.08 9.93
C CYS A 94 6.22 -12.92 11.16
N GLY A 95 5.76 -12.29 12.24
CA GLY A 95 5.28 -12.98 13.42
C GLY A 95 4.03 -13.84 13.14
N PHE A 96 3.04 -13.27 12.46
CA PHE A 96 1.77 -13.92 12.18
C PHE A 96 1.94 -15.17 11.32
N PHE A 97 2.63 -15.07 10.20
CA PHE A 97 2.85 -16.24 9.34
C PHE A 97 3.77 -17.28 9.96
N HIS A 98 4.74 -16.86 10.79
CA HIS A 98 5.52 -17.81 11.56
C HIS A 98 4.63 -18.66 12.50
N GLY A 99 3.75 -18.02 13.26
CA GLY A 99 2.82 -18.74 14.14
C GLY A 99 1.83 -19.63 13.38
N LEU A 100 1.38 -19.23 12.20
CA LEU A 100 0.53 -20.09 11.34
C LEU A 100 1.29 -21.33 10.84
N ILE A 101 2.55 -21.16 10.41
CA ILE A 101 3.40 -22.27 9.94
C ILE A 101 3.65 -23.25 11.08
N GLU A 102 3.97 -22.78 12.29
CA GLU A 102 4.10 -23.64 13.48
C GLU A 102 2.83 -24.40 13.81
N ALA A 103 1.64 -23.81 13.53
CA ALA A 103 0.37 -24.48 13.66
C ALA A 103 0.03 -25.45 12.50
N GLY A 104 0.97 -25.67 11.58
CA GLY A 104 0.81 -26.59 10.44
C GLY A 104 0.07 -26.01 9.25
N LEU A 105 -0.02 -24.68 9.14
CA LEU A 105 -0.62 -23.97 7.99
C LEU A 105 0.50 -23.46 7.08
N ASP A 106 0.81 -24.20 6.01
CA ASP A 106 1.82 -23.79 5.01
C ASP A 106 1.26 -22.71 4.08
N MET A 107 1.38 -21.46 4.53
CA MET A 107 0.85 -20.30 3.81
C MET A 107 1.59 -19.99 2.49
N ALA A 108 2.72 -20.62 2.25
CA ALA A 108 3.40 -20.57 0.96
C ALA A 108 2.74 -21.48 -0.11
N LYS A 109 2.03 -22.53 0.32
CA LYS A 109 1.41 -23.51 -0.57
C LYS A 109 -0.09 -23.41 -0.68
N LEU A 110 -0.76 -23.06 0.42
CA LEU A 110 -2.22 -23.13 0.52
C LEU A 110 -2.99 -22.17 -0.40
N PRO A 111 -2.63 -20.86 -0.55
CA PRO A 111 -3.34 -19.97 -1.44
C PRO A 111 -2.97 -20.19 -2.92
N GLU A 112 -3.97 -20.19 -3.79
CA GLU A 112 -3.81 -20.25 -5.25
C GLU A 112 -3.55 -18.85 -5.84
N MET A 113 -3.90 -17.79 -5.11
CA MET A 113 -3.66 -16.41 -5.47
C MET A 113 -3.40 -15.57 -4.22
N VAL A 114 -2.42 -14.71 -4.28
CA VAL A 114 -2.08 -13.73 -3.24
C VAL A 114 -2.03 -12.34 -3.86
N VAL A 115 -2.80 -11.42 -3.32
CA VAL A 115 -2.76 -9.99 -3.63
C VAL A 115 -2.07 -9.29 -2.48
N GLY A 116 -0.98 -8.60 -2.76
CA GLY A 116 -0.22 -7.84 -1.77
C GLY A 116 -0.16 -6.36 -2.11
N THR A 117 -0.37 -5.52 -1.11
CA THR A 117 -0.23 -4.06 -1.22
C THR A 117 0.79 -3.57 -0.21
N SER A 118 1.75 -2.74 -0.62
CA SER A 118 2.76 -2.13 0.27
C SER A 118 3.45 -3.21 1.13
N ALA A 119 3.38 -3.16 2.45
CA ALA A 119 3.90 -4.20 3.34
C ALA A 119 3.46 -5.62 2.95
N GLY A 120 2.20 -5.78 2.53
CA GLY A 120 1.67 -7.07 2.08
C GLY A 120 2.30 -7.57 0.78
N SER A 121 2.80 -6.68 -0.08
CA SER A 121 3.50 -7.06 -1.30
C SER A 121 4.86 -7.72 -1.00
N TYR A 122 5.59 -7.22 -0.01
CA TYR A 122 6.85 -7.82 0.45
C TYR A 122 6.63 -9.21 1.04
N ILE A 123 5.65 -9.32 1.92
CA ILE A 123 5.35 -10.58 2.61
C ILE A 123 4.83 -11.63 1.63
N GLY A 124 3.86 -11.30 0.78
CA GLY A 124 3.34 -12.21 -0.24
C GLY A 124 4.43 -12.69 -1.19
N SER A 125 5.29 -11.75 -1.62
CA SER A 125 6.47 -12.06 -2.46
C SER A 125 7.42 -13.02 -1.76
N SER A 126 7.78 -12.74 -0.50
CA SER A 126 8.71 -13.56 0.28
C SER A 126 8.15 -14.95 0.56
N LEU A 127 6.87 -15.07 0.91
CA LEU A 127 6.19 -16.36 1.11
C LEU A 127 6.24 -17.22 -0.16
N LEU A 128 5.85 -16.64 -1.30
CA LEU A 128 5.68 -17.40 -2.54
C LEU A 128 6.99 -17.65 -3.31
N SER A 129 8.05 -16.90 -2.99
CA SER A 129 9.41 -17.15 -3.54
C SER A 129 10.27 -18.10 -2.69
N GLY A 130 9.77 -18.52 -1.51
CA GLY A 130 10.52 -19.38 -0.59
C GLY A 130 11.48 -18.63 0.34
N GLU A 131 11.44 -17.29 0.36
CA GLU A 131 12.36 -16.43 1.11
C GLU A 131 11.84 -16.06 2.51
N PHE A 132 10.65 -16.53 2.89
CA PHE A 132 9.99 -16.10 4.12
C PHE A 132 10.81 -16.41 5.38
N THR A 133 11.44 -17.59 5.46
CA THR A 133 12.27 -17.96 6.63
C THR A 133 13.45 -17.01 6.79
N ARG A 134 14.10 -16.63 5.69
CA ARG A 134 15.18 -15.64 5.69
C ARG A 134 14.66 -14.29 6.17
N LEU A 135 13.59 -13.78 5.53
CA LEU A 135 13.00 -12.48 5.88
C LEU A 135 12.61 -12.41 7.36
N ARG A 136 11.94 -13.45 7.87
CA ARG A 136 11.57 -13.54 9.29
C ARG A 136 12.80 -13.49 10.19
N THR A 137 13.88 -14.21 9.86
CA THR A 137 15.13 -14.22 10.65
C THR A 137 15.79 -12.83 10.66
N GLU A 138 15.78 -12.14 9.52
CA GLU A 138 16.28 -10.76 9.43
C GLU A 138 15.43 -9.81 10.28
N PHE A 139 14.11 -9.94 10.29
CA PHE A 139 13.26 -9.12 11.15
C PHE A 139 13.41 -9.43 12.63
N ASP A 140 13.68 -10.68 13.03
CA ASP A 140 14.08 -11.02 14.40
C ASP A 140 15.38 -10.30 14.80
N PHE A 141 16.34 -10.22 13.88
CA PHE A 141 17.60 -9.49 14.08
C PHE A 141 17.35 -7.98 14.17
N PHE A 142 16.57 -7.41 13.25
CA PHE A 142 16.23 -5.98 13.29
C PHE A 142 15.40 -5.59 14.51
N GLY A 143 14.59 -6.49 15.03
CA GLY A 143 13.87 -6.27 16.29
C GLY A 143 14.80 -6.12 17.49
N LYS A 144 15.99 -6.73 17.44
CA LYS A 144 17.04 -6.58 18.45
C LYS A 144 17.95 -5.37 18.19
N PHE A 145 18.15 -5.00 16.93
CA PHE A 145 19.06 -3.96 16.46
C PHE A 145 18.37 -3.03 15.46
N PRO A 146 17.34 -2.27 15.89
CA PRO A 146 16.52 -1.45 14.99
C PRO A 146 17.32 -0.34 14.28
N GLU A 147 18.44 0.09 14.85
CA GLU A 147 19.34 1.06 14.25
C GLU A 147 20.02 0.54 12.98
N ILE A 148 20.14 -0.77 12.81
CA ILE A 148 20.68 -1.38 11.59
C ILE A 148 19.65 -1.29 10.47
N PHE A 149 18.38 -1.61 10.75
CA PHE A 149 17.30 -1.43 9.78
C PHE A 149 17.17 0.04 9.35
N ALA A 150 17.25 0.96 10.29
CA ALA A 150 17.23 2.40 10.01
C ALA A 150 18.35 2.88 9.07
N LYS A 151 19.48 2.16 9.01
CA LYS A 151 20.56 2.44 8.04
C LYS A 151 20.29 1.84 6.65
N ILE A 152 19.61 0.69 6.59
CA ILE A 152 19.26 0.01 5.34
C ILE A 152 18.10 0.73 4.64
N ALA A 153 17.09 1.11 5.39
CA ALA A 153 15.91 1.86 4.93
C ALA A 153 15.86 3.21 5.65
N PRO A 154 16.74 4.15 5.31
CA PRO A 154 16.84 5.41 6.03
C PRO A 154 15.62 6.29 5.79
N LEU A 155 14.72 6.34 6.75
CA LEU A 155 13.68 7.36 6.83
C LEU A 155 14.33 8.67 7.30
N THR A 156 14.95 9.38 6.37
CA THR A 156 15.57 10.67 6.67
C THR A 156 14.50 11.70 6.98
N LYS A 157 14.86 12.71 7.80
CA LYS A 157 13.95 13.85 8.06
C LYS A 157 13.42 14.42 6.73
N PRO A 158 12.09 14.47 6.52
CA PRO A 158 11.54 14.90 5.24
C PRO A 158 11.86 16.35 4.97
N ASN A 159 12.12 16.70 3.71
CA ASN A 159 12.23 18.09 3.27
C ASN A 159 10.84 18.70 3.01
N ILE A 160 10.80 20.01 2.71
CA ILE A 160 9.55 20.76 2.52
C ILE A 160 8.71 20.16 1.38
N SER A 161 9.31 19.70 0.29
CA SER A 161 8.54 19.12 -0.83
C SER A 161 7.94 17.76 -0.46
N GLN A 162 8.63 16.95 0.31
CA GLN A 162 8.09 15.70 0.86
C GLN A 162 6.96 15.95 1.86
N ILE A 163 7.11 16.96 2.74
CA ILE A 163 6.05 17.38 3.67
C ILE A 163 4.81 17.82 2.89
N ARG A 164 4.96 18.59 1.80
CA ARG A 164 3.83 18.99 0.94
C ARG A 164 3.13 17.80 0.29
N ALA A 165 3.88 16.84 -0.24
CA ALA A 165 3.29 15.64 -0.84
C ALA A 165 2.52 14.81 0.20
N ASP A 166 3.07 14.65 1.41
CA ASP A 166 2.37 13.99 2.51
C ASP A 166 1.12 14.77 2.95
N GLN A 167 1.19 16.11 3.04
CA GLN A 167 0.03 16.95 3.36
C GLN A 167 -1.08 16.82 2.32
N ILE A 168 -0.75 16.74 1.03
CA ILE A 168 -1.74 16.53 -0.04
C ILE A 168 -2.39 15.16 0.12
N ASN A 169 -1.61 14.08 0.33
CA ASN A 169 -2.14 12.77 0.64
C ASN A 169 -3.03 12.78 1.89
N MET A 170 -2.59 13.44 2.97
CA MET A 170 -3.31 13.52 4.24
C MET A 170 -4.47 14.54 4.25
N SER A 171 -4.71 15.25 3.18
CA SER A 171 -5.86 16.14 2.99
C SER A 171 -6.93 15.57 2.06
N ALA A 172 -6.70 14.38 1.49
CA ALA A 172 -7.64 13.73 0.58
C ALA A 172 -8.97 13.42 1.27
N THR A 173 -10.06 13.75 0.62
CA THR A 173 -11.44 13.55 1.12
C THR A 173 -12.20 12.46 0.38
N ASP A 174 -11.64 11.98 -0.73
CA ASP A 174 -12.19 10.89 -1.53
C ASP A 174 -11.08 10.10 -2.23
N GLY A 175 -11.43 8.94 -2.79
CA GLY A 175 -10.52 8.08 -3.54
C GLY A 175 -10.76 8.14 -5.06
N SER A 176 -11.28 9.24 -5.59
CA SER A 176 -11.54 9.42 -7.03
C SER A 176 -10.24 9.37 -7.85
N ILE A 177 -10.37 9.14 -9.14
CA ILE A 177 -9.23 9.18 -10.07
C ILE A 177 -8.55 10.56 -10.01
N GLU A 178 -9.33 11.63 -9.95
CA GLU A 178 -8.79 12.99 -9.91
C GLU A 178 -7.98 13.25 -8.63
N THR A 179 -8.48 12.82 -7.48
CA THR A 179 -7.74 12.92 -6.21
C THR A 179 -6.44 12.12 -6.26
N ARG A 180 -6.47 10.90 -6.80
CA ARG A 180 -5.27 10.06 -6.96
C ARG A 180 -4.24 10.70 -7.89
N LYS A 181 -4.66 11.38 -8.97
CA LYS A 181 -3.77 12.15 -9.87
C LYS A 181 -3.13 13.33 -9.15
N ILE A 182 -3.88 14.05 -8.33
CA ILE A 182 -3.34 15.18 -7.55
C ILE A 182 -2.26 14.68 -6.59
N ILE A 183 -2.52 13.58 -5.87
CA ILE A 183 -1.55 12.95 -4.97
C ILE A 183 -0.32 12.44 -5.77
N GLY A 184 -0.54 11.78 -6.90
CA GLY A 184 0.52 11.27 -7.76
C GLY A 184 1.42 12.37 -8.31
N ASN A 185 0.86 13.48 -8.77
CA ASN A 185 1.61 14.65 -9.22
C ASN A 185 2.42 15.27 -8.08
N ALA A 186 1.87 15.33 -6.87
CA ALA A 186 2.60 15.80 -5.70
C ALA A 186 3.77 14.88 -5.33
N ALA A 187 3.57 13.56 -5.43
CA ALA A 187 4.62 12.57 -5.20
C ALA A 187 5.77 12.69 -6.23
N LEU A 188 5.45 12.91 -7.50
CA LEU A 188 6.42 13.14 -8.57
C LEU A 188 7.19 14.45 -8.39
N ALA A 189 6.50 15.52 -7.97
CA ALA A 189 7.10 16.84 -7.76
C ALA A 189 7.97 16.91 -6.49
N ALA A 190 7.85 15.95 -5.59
CA ALA A 190 8.65 15.93 -4.36
C ALA A 190 10.11 15.53 -4.66
N ASN A 191 11.05 16.24 -4.04
CA ASN A 191 12.46 15.86 -4.04
C ASN A 191 12.68 14.72 -3.02
N ASN A 192 12.30 13.51 -3.41
CA ASN A 192 12.33 12.36 -2.53
C ASN A 192 13.76 11.90 -2.27
N LYS A 193 14.17 11.85 -1.01
CA LYS A 193 15.49 11.35 -0.60
C LYS A 193 15.61 9.84 -0.79
N LEU A 194 14.52 9.11 -0.63
CA LEU A 194 14.38 7.72 -1.00
C LEU A 194 13.68 7.68 -2.37
N ASN A 195 14.47 7.63 -3.43
CA ASN A 195 13.95 7.56 -4.81
C ASN A 195 13.57 6.13 -5.20
N GLY A 196 12.96 5.96 -6.39
CA GLY A 196 12.49 4.66 -6.87
C GLY A 196 13.56 3.57 -6.87
N ASP A 197 14.81 3.88 -7.27
CA ASP A 197 15.92 2.92 -7.29
C ASP A 197 16.34 2.48 -5.87
N GLN A 198 16.24 3.38 -4.90
CA GLN A 198 16.52 3.05 -3.50
C GLN A 198 15.41 2.21 -2.88
N VAL A 199 14.15 2.51 -3.20
CA VAL A 199 13.00 1.70 -2.80
C VAL A 199 13.12 0.30 -3.39
N GLU A 200 13.55 0.16 -4.64
CA GLU A 200 13.79 -1.14 -5.28
C GLU A 200 14.91 -1.93 -4.58
N ARG A 201 16.00 -1.28 -4.18
CA ARG A 201 17.06 -1.96 -3.42
C ARG A 201 16.56 -2.52 -2.09
N VAL A 202 15.76 -1.75 -1.35
CA VAL A 202 15.10 -2.22 -0.13
C VAL A 202 14.13 -3.35 -0.45
N ALA A 203 13.33 -3.22 -1.50
CA ALA A 203 12.41 -4.25 -1.94
C ALA A 203 13.14 -5.55 -2.32
N SER A 204 14.29 -5.46 -3.00
CA SER A 204 15.12 -6.63 -3.34
C SER A 204 15.65 -7.37 -2.11
N LEU A 205 16.01 -6.63 -1.05
CA LEU A 205 16.36 -7.23 0.23
C LEU A 205 15.17 -7.96 0.85
N LEU A 206 14.01 -7.32 0.90
CA LEU A 206 12.81 -7.86 1.55
C LEU A 206 12.19 -9.03 0.79
N THR A 207 12.29 -9.07 -0.54
CA THR A 207 11.72 -10.13 -1.40
C THR A 207 12.71 -11.24 -1.77
N GLY A 208 13.99 -11.10 -1.38
CA GLY A 208 15.06 -12.02 -1.77
C GLY A 208 15.56 -11.80 -3.20
N ASP A 209 16.30 -12.77 -3.74
CA ASP A 209 16.97 -12.66 -5.06
C ASP A 209 16.01 -12.75 -6.26
N SER A 210 14.79 -12.25 -6.09
CA SER A 210 13.79 -12.16 -7.17
C SER A 210 14.07 -11.03 -8.18
N LYS A 211 15.32 -10.57 -8.26
CA LYS A 211 15.76 -9.42 -9.07
C LYS A 211 15.48 -9.53 -10.55
N LYS A 212 15.31 -10.74 -11.08
CA LYS A 212 15.25 -10.94 -12.53
C LYS A 212 13.93 -11.49 -13.03
N ASN A 213 13.12 -12.13 -12.20
CA ASN A 213 11.92 -12.83 -12.64
C ASN A 213 10.78 -12.70 -11.65
N TRP A 214 9.56 -12.72 -12.17
CA TRP A 214 8.37 -12.94 -11.39
C TRP A 214 8.22 -14.46 -11.14
N PRO A 215 8.52 -14.97 -9.94
CA PRO A 215 8.78 -16.42 -9.73
C PRO A 215 7.51 -17.27 -9.79
N THR A 216 6.34 -16.69 -9.63
CA THR A 216 5.09 -17.44 -9.51
C THR A 216 3.91 -16.70 -10.13
N SER A 217 2.99 -17.46 -10.76
CA SER A 217 1.71 -16.90 -11.25
C SER A 217 0.73 -16.55 -10.14
N ARG A 218 1.00 -16.97 -8.90
CA ARG A 218 0.09 -16.75 -7.76
C ARG A 218 0.23 -15.39 -7.10
N MET A 219 1.33 -14.65 -7.31
CA MET A 219 1.57 -13.35 -6.69
C MET A 219 1.10 -12.20 -7.57
N PHE A 220 0.36 -11.28 -6.98
CA PHE A 220 -0.06 -10.02 -7.57
C PHE A 220 0.31 -8.86 -6.63
N THR A 221 0.94 -7.82 -7.18
CA THR A 221 1.16 -6.55 -6.47
C THR A 221 0.30 -5.46 -7.08
N THR A 222 -0.02 -4.45 -6.26
CA THR A 222 -0.90 -3.34 -6.65
C THR A 222 -0.20 -2.01 -6.50
N GLY A 223 -0.56 -1.04 -7.32
CA GLY A 223 -0.06 0.32 -7.27
C GLY A 223 -1.07 1.30 -7.86
N ILE A 224 -0.76 2.58 -7.79
CA ILE A 224 -1.53 3.64 -8.43
C ILE A 224 -0.62 4.42 -9.38
N ASP A 225 -1.02 4.54 -10.64
CA ASP A 225 -0.32 5.37 -11.62
C ASP A 225 -0.41 6.84 -11.24
N CYS A 226 0.74 7.51 -11.14
CA CYS A 226 0.81 8.89 -10.68
C CYS A 226 0.17 9.88 -11.64
N TYR A 227 0.19 9.62 -12.96
CA TYR A 227 -0.35 10.52 -13.96
C TYR A 227 -1.83 10.26 -14.26
N THR A 228 -2.21 8.98 -14.35
CA THR A 228 -3.58 8.61 -14.74
C THR A 228 -4.50 8.40 -13.55
N GLY A 229 -3.96 8.16 -12.35
CA GLY A 229 -4.72 7.77 -11.17
C GLY A 229 -5.31 6.36 -11.26
N GLU A 230 -4.99 5.59 -12.30
CA GLU A 230 -5.46 4.22 -12.48
C GLU A 230 -4.82 3.27 -11.48
N ARG A 231 -5.56 2.26 -11.07
CA ARG A 231 -4.99 1.12 -10.36
C ARG A 231 -4.14 0.29 -11.31
N ILE A 232 -2.93 -0.03 -10.87
CA ILE A 232 -1.99 -0.93 -11.52
C ILE A 232 -2.01 -2.26 -10.78
N VAL A 233 -2.14 -3.36 -11.53
CA VAL A 233 -2.06 -4.73 -11.00
C VAL A 233 -1.00 -5.49 -11.78
N VAL A 234 0.02 -5.95 -11.08
CA VAL A 234 1.12 -6.71 -11.69
C VAL A 234 1.04 -8.15 -11.24
N GLY A 235 0.86 -9.05 -12.17
CA GLY A 235 1.01 -10.49 -12.00
C GLY A 235 2.05 -11.03 -12.96
N GLN A 236 2.37 -12.32 -12.93
CA GLN A 236 3.47 -12.92 -13.71
C GLN A 236 3.36 -12.63 -15.21
N GLN A 237 2.16 -12.70 -15.79
CA GLN A 237 1.95 -12.47 -17.22
C GLN A 237 2.25 -11.03 -17.63
N THR A 238 1.69 -10.07 -16.91
CA THR A 238 1.90 -8.64 -17.17
C THR A 238 3.33 -8.22 -16.81
N ALA A 239 3.92 -8.81 -15.78
CA ALA A 239 5.32 -8.60 -15.40
C ALA A 239 6.27 -9.03 -16.53
N ARG A 240 6.09 -10.23 -17.09
CA ARG A 240 6.89 -10.72 -18.23
C ARG A 240 6.74 -9.84 -19.46
N LYS A 241 5.50 -9.44 -19.79
CA LYS A 241 5.23 -8.56 -20.93
C LYS A 241 5.97 -7.23 -20.83
N ASN A 242 6.07 -6.66 -19.63
CA ASN A 242 6.63 -5.33 -19.39
C ASN A 242 8.05 -5.35 -18.78
N GLY A 243 8.68 -6.52 -18.65
CA GLY A 243 10.02 -6.63 -18.08
C GLY A 243 10.11 -6.21 -16.60
N ILE A 244 9.06 -6.48 -15.81
CA ILE A 244 8.97 -6.04 -14.42
C ILE A 244 9.43 -7.15 -13.47
N PRO A 245 10.55 -6.98 -12.75
CA PRO A 245 10.94 -7.90 -11.67
C PRO A 245 9.97 -7.83 -10.48
N LEU A 246 9.91 -8.90 -9.68
CA LEU A 246 9.05 -8.92 -8.48
C LEU A 246 9.41 -7.81 -7.49
N ALA A 247 10.70 -7.56 -7.28
CA ALA A 247 11.17 -6.47 -6.43
C ALA A 247 10.69 -5.09 -6.91
N HIS A 248 10.65 -4.85 -8.23
CA HIS A 248 10.09 -3.62 -8.80
C HIS A 248 8.59 -3.48 -8.53
N GLY A 249 7.82 -4.58 -8.69
CA GLY A 249 6.41 -4.60 -8.37
C GLY A 249 6.13 -4.30 -6.90
N ALA A 250 6.94 -4.86 -5.99
CA ALA A 250 6.84 -4.59 -4.56
C ALA A 250 7.28 -3.15 -4.19
N ALA A 251 8.35 -2.64 -4.83
CA ALA A 251 8.81 -1.27 -4.66
C ALA A 251 7.74 -0.26 -5.07
N ALA A 252 7.15 -0.43 -6.25
CA ALA A 252 6.06 0.42 -6.73
C ALA A 252 4.86 0.40 -5.77
N SER A 253 4.52 -0.80 -5.27
CA SER A 253 3.44 -1.00 -4.30
C SER A 253 3.66 -0.30 -2.95
N SER A 254 4.89 0.13 -2.66
CA SER A 254 5.30 0.75 -1.38
C SER A 254 5.85 2.16 -1.53
N SER A 255 5.74 2.76 -2.70
CA SER A 255 6.18 4.14 -2.96
C SER A 255 5.19 5.15 -2.37
N LEU A 256 5.17 5.25 -1.02
CA LEU A 256 4.24 6.09 -0.27
C LEU A 256 4.56 7.58 -0.48
N PRO A 257 3.60 8.41 -0.96
CA PRO A 257 3.78 9.85 -1.15
C PRO A 257 4.32 10.57 0.08
N GLY A 258 5.35 11.40 -0.10
CA GLY A 258 6.00 12.12 0.99
C GLY A 258 7.03 11.30 1.78
N VAL A 259 7.09 9.99 1.60
CA VAL A 259 8.07 9.08 2.22
C VAL A 259 9.07 8.59 1.18
N ALA A 260 8.58 8.02 0.10
CA ALA A 260 9.38 7.49 -1.00
C ALA A 260 8.94 8.06 -2.34
N GLY A 261 9.88 8.16 -3.29
CA GLY A 261 9.57 8.56 -4.66
C GLY A 261 8.81 7.47 -5.41
N PRO A 262 7.96 7.87 -6.37
CA PRO A 262 7.33 6.91 -7.27
C PRO A 262 8.35 6.03 -7.97
N THR A 263 8.03 4.76 -8.13
CA THR A 263 8.86 3.78 -8.83
C THR A 263 8.44 3.71 -10.30
N LEU A 264 9.43 3.68 -11.21
CA LEU A 264 9.17 3.44 -12.63
C LEU A 264 8.87 1.95 -12.84
N LEU A 265 7.64 1.62 -13.17
CA LEU A 265 7.15 0.27 -13.38
C LEU A 265 6.79 0.06 -14.86
N GLY A 266 7.62 -0.62 -15.61
CA GLY A 266 7.53 -0.60 -17.07
C GLY A 266 7.78 0.81 -17.60
N GLN A 267 6.72 1.48 -18.07
CA GLN A 267 6.77 2.88 -18.53
C GLN A 267 5.91 3.83 -17.68
N ARG A 268 5.42 3.36 -16.53
CA ARG A 268 4.55 4.13 -15.63
C ARG A 268 5.26 4.52 -14.35
N TYR A 269 5.10 5.74 -13.90
CA TYR A 269 5.45 6.12 -12.53
C TYR A 269 4.32 5.75 -11.60
N VAL A 270 4.63 4.86 -10.65
CA VAL A 270 3.64 4.23 -9.78
C VAL A 270 3.95 4.56 -8.32
N MET A 271 2.93 4.96 -7.59
CA MET A 271 2.94 5.16 -6.13
C MET A 271 2.23 4.02 -5.42
N ASP A 272 2.31 4.00 -4.09
CA ASP A 272 1.74 2.99 -3.20
C ASP A 272 0.28 2.63 -3.55
N GLY A 273 0.01 1.34 -3.63
CA GLY A 273 -1.32 0.81 -3.95
C GLY A 273 -2.39 1.16 -2.92
N GLY A 274 -2.00 1.49 -1.69
CA GLY A 274 -2.92 1.92 -0.64
C GLY A 274 -3.54 3.30 -0.85
N ILE A 275 -3.11 4.05 -1.87
CA ILE A 275 -3.62 5.41 -2.15
C ILE A 275 -4.90 5.36 -2.97
N CYS A 276 -5.94 4.72 -2.43
CA CYS A 276 -7.25 4.61 -3.07
C CYS A 276 -8.33 4.23 -2.04
N SER A 277 -9.60 4.20 -2.49
CA SER A 277 -10.75 3.82 -1.65
C SER A 277 -10.85 2.32 -1.35
N ASN A 278 -10.01 1.47 -1.95
CA ASN A 278 -9.91 0.05 -1.65
C ASN A 278 -8.44 -0.34 -1.45
N PRO A 279 -7.79 0.10 -0.35
CA PRO A 279 -6.34 0.04 -0.17
C PRO A 279 -5.79 -1.38 -0.04
N ALA A 280 -6.62 -2.37 0.23
CA ALA A 280 -6.26 -3.79 0.23
C ALA A 280 -6.64 -4.50 -1.08
N HIS A 281 -7.36 -3.82 -1.98
CA HIS A 281 -7.79 -4.33 -3.29
C HIS A 281 -8.53 -5.67 -3.20
N VAL A 282 -9.42 -5.80 -2.22
CA VAL A 282 -10.17 -7.04 -1.95
C VAL A 282 -11.07 -7.47 -3.12
N ASP A 283 -11.48 -6.53 -3.97
CA ASP A 283 -12.26 -6.81 -5.18
C ASP A 283 -11.53 -7.75 -6.17
N LEU A 284 -10.19 -7.81 -6.12
CA LEU A 284 -9.40 -8.70 -6.98
C LEU A 284 -9.60 -10.19 -6.67
N VAL A 285 -10.06 -10.52 -5.47
CA VAL A 285 -10.34 -11.92 -5.06
C VAL A 285 -11.83 -12.30 -5.12
N ALA A 286 -12.69 -11.38 -5.59
CA ALA A 286 -14.12 -11.64 -5.75
C ALA A 286 -14.37 -12.77 -6.76
N GLY A 287 -15.21 -13.74 -6.39
CA GLY A 287 -15.52 -14.92 -7.21
C GLY A 287 -14.63 -16.13 -6.94
N SER A 288 -13.64 -16.04 -6.05
CA SER A 288 -12.99 -17.21 -5.44
C SER A 288 -13.95 -17.88 -4.46
N LYS A 289 -13.76 -19.17 -4.16
CA LYS A 289 -14.63 -19.84 -3.17
C LYS A 289 -14.39 -19.29 -1.76
N ARG A 290 -13.12 -19.07 -1.39
CA ARG A 290 -12.69 -18.64 -0.05
C ARG A 290 -11.56 -17.62 -0.14
N ALA A 291 -11.68 -16.51 0.57
CA ALA A 291 -10.67 -15.49 0.68
C ALA A 291 -10.27 -15.23 2.15
N LEU A 292 -8.98 -15.38 2.47
CA LEU A 292 -8.39 -14.89 3.70
C LEU A 292 -7.91 -13.47 3.47
N ILE A 293 -8.51 -12.50 4.14
CA ILE A 293 -8.17 -11.09 4.04
C ILE A 293 -7.50 -10.66 5.32
N ILE A 294 -6.31 -10.07 5.24
CA ILE A 294 -5.56 -9.58 6.39
C ILE A 294 -5.27 -8.10 6.17
N THR A 295 -5.77 -7.26 7.06
CA THR A 295 -5.60 -5.80 7.00
C THR A 295 -5.05 -5.26 8.32
N LEU A 296 -4.35 -4.13 8.26
CA LEU A 296 -3.83 -3.46 9.46
C LEU A 296 -4.96 -2.93 10.32
N THR A 297 -5.92 -2.24 9.69
CA THR A 297 -7.09 -1.65 10.34
C THR A 297 -8.37 -2.14 9.68
N ASP A 298 -9.50 -1.86 10.33
CA ASP A 298 -10.85 -2.04 9.80
C ASP A 298 -11.31 -0.85 8.93
N GLY A 299 -10.44 0.14 8.71
CA GLY A 299 -10.75 1.40 8.03
C GLY A 299 -11.31 2.48 8.94
N VAL A 300 -11.56 2.17 10.22
CA VAL A 300 -12.14 3.09 11.21
C VAL A 300 -11.15 3.43 12.32
N THR A 301 -10.36 2.45 12.75
CA THR A 301 -9.45 2.54 13.90
C THR A 301 -8.01 2.23 13.52
N GLY A 302 -7.06 2.80 14.27
CA GLY A 302 -5.62 2.54 14.13
C GLY A 302 -4.84 3.69 13.50
N ALA A 303 -3.56 3.46 13.25
CA ALA A 303 -2.70 4.40 12.55
C ALA A 303 -3.01 4.38 11.04
N ILE A 304 -2.91 5.54 10.40
CA ILE A 304 -3.24 5.72 8.99
C ILE A 304 -2.05 6.29 8.22
N LEU A 305 -1.90 5.87 6.97
CA LEU A 305 -0.91 6.38 6.02
C LEU A 305 -1.55 7.25 4.92
N THR A 306 -2.86 7.29 4.86
CA THR A 306 -3.67 8.16 4.00
C THR A 306 -5.00 8.45 4.68
N THR A 307 -5.63 9.57 4.35
CA THR A 307 -6.98 9.95 4.81
C THR A 307 -8.06 9.63 3.79
N ILE A 308 -7.70 9.05 2.65
CA ILE A 308 -8.71 8.61 1.67
C ILE A 308 -9.70 7.67 2.37
N PRO A 309 -11.00 7.97 2.33
CA PRO A 309 -12.02 7.09 2.90
C PRO A 309 -11.98 5.70 2.24
N HIS A 310 -11.90 4.66 3.06
CA HIS A 310 -11.82 3.29 2.57
C HIS A 310 -12.80 2.40 3.36
N PRO A 311 -13.99 2.15 2.81
CA PRO A 311 -15.00 1.35 3.45
C PRO A 311 -14.68 -0.15 3.33
N ILE A 312 -13.60 -0.62 4.00
CA ILE A 312 -13.14 -2.03 3.90
C ILE A 312 -14.27 -3.00 4.20
N ALA A 313 -15.07 -2.73 5.22
CA ALA A 313 -16.22 -3.57 5.58
C ALA A 313 -17.21 -3.68 4.40
N GLN A 314 -17.52 -2.57 3.73
CA GLN A 314 -18.39 -2.60 2.55
C GLN A 314 -17.74 -3.36 1.39
N ASN A 315 -16.46 -3.14 1.13
CA ASN A 315 -15.74 -3.89 0.09
C ASN A 315 -15.76 -5.40 0.35
N ILE A 316 -15.72 -5.82 1.62
CA ILE A 316 -15.84 -7.23 2.01
C ILE A 316 -17.27 -7.75 1.76
N GLU A 317 -18.31 -6.98 2.09
CA GLU A 317 -19.69 -7.37 1.79
C GLU A 317 -19.93 -7.48 0.28
N ASP A 318 -19.31 -6.60 -0.53
CA ASP A 318 -19.40 -6.67 -1.98
C ASP A 318 -18.82 -7.98 -2.55
N ILE A 319 -17.67 -8.43 -2.04
CA ILE A 319 -17.10 -9.72 -2.50
C ILE A 319 -17.87 -10.93 -1.97
N LYS A 320 -18.49 -10.83 -0.79
CA LYS A 320 -19.43 -11.86 -0.30
C LYS A 320 -20.67 -11.94 -1.20
N ALA A 321 -21.22 -10.79 -1.61
CA ALA A 321 -22.32 -10.72 -2.57
C ALA A 321 -21.95 -11.30 -3.94
N ALA A 322 -20.67 -11.26 -4.31
CA ALA A 322 -20.12 -11.93 -5.49
C ALA A 322 -19.86 -13.45 -5.29
N GLY A 323 -20.26 -14.03 -4.15
CA GLY A 323 -20.21 -15.47 -3.87
C GLY A 323 -18.94 -15.94 -3.13
N THR A 324 -18.05 -15.04 -2.73
CA THR A 324 -16.80 -15.39 -2.02
C THR A 324 -17.07 -15.53 -0.51
N LYS A 325 -16.73 -16.67 0.10
CA LYS A 325 -16.65 -16.77 1.55
C LYS A 325 -15.42 -16.03 2.05
N VAL A 326 -15.56 -15.27 3.14
CA VAL A 326 -14.47 -14.42 3.65
C VAL A 326 -14.15 -14.73 5.10
N LYS A 327 -12.86 -14.94 5.37
CA LYS A 327 -12.27 -14.82 6.71
C LYS A 327 -11.46 -13.53 6.74
N TRP A 328 -11.90 -12.57 7.53
CA TRP A 328 -11.21 -11.29 7.69
C TRP A 328 -10.48 -11.24 9.04
N VAL A 329 -9.18 -10.96 8.98
CA VAL A 329 -8.31 -10.76 10.15
C VAL A 329 -7.84 -9.31 10.15
N VAL A 330 -8.19 -8.57 11.18
CA VAL A 330 -7.69 -7.23 11.43
C VAL A 330 -6.53 -7.34 12.42
N ALA A 331 -5.34 -6.90 12.03
CA ALA A 331 -4.17 -6.93 12.90
C ALA A 331 -4.36 -6.03 14.12
N GLY A 332 -4.88 -4.83 13.88
CA GLY A 332 -4.96 -3.76 14.87
C GLY A 332 -3.59 -3.10 15.10
N THR A 333 -3.62 -1.83 15.41
CA THR A 333 -2.39 -1.07 15.73
C THR A 333 -2.51 -0.54 17.15
N PRO A 334 -1.53 -0.82 18.05
CA PRO A 334 -1.52 -0.24 19.38
C PRO A 334 -1.53 1.29 19.32
N LYS A 335 -2.18 1.92 20.27
CA LYS A 335 -2.28 3.38 20.33
C LYS A 335 -0.88 4.02 20.42
N GLY A 336 -0.63 5.02 19.57
CA GLY A 336 0.62 5.78 19.59
C GLY A 336 1.80 5.12 18.86
N VAL A 337 1.57 4.00 18.17
CA VAL A 337 2.59 3.36 17.33
C VAL A 337 2.82 4.19 16.07
N ASP A 338 4.08 4.47 15.76
CA ASP A 338 4.53 4.94 14.45
C ASP A 338 4.80 3.72 13.58
N LEU A 339 4.08 3.62 12.46
CA LEU A 339 4.15 2.49 11.52
C LEU A 339 5.47 2.40 10.76
N LEU A 340 6.26 3.48 10.79
CA LEU A 340 7.53 3.62 10.09
C LEU A 340 8.74 3.67 11.05
N ASP A 341 8.55 3.43 12.36
CA ASP A 341 9.62 3.42 13.34
C ASP A 341 10.19 2.00 13.53
N PRO A 342 11.44 1.73 13.15
CA PRO A 342 12.07 0.42 13.33
C PRO A 342 12.09 -0.10 14.78
N LYS A 343 12.00 0.77 15.77
CA LYS A 343 11.90 0.39 17.19
C LYS A 343 10.65 -0.41 17.51
N GLN A 344 9.63 -0.33 16.63
CA GLN A 344 8.37 -1.07 16.79
C GLN A 344 8.46 -2.53 16.30
N ILE A 345 9.53 -2.90 15.58
CA ILE A 345 9.67 -4.23 14.94
C ILE A 345 9.52 -5.37 15.97
N ALA A 346 10.21 -5.32 17.10
CA ALA A 346 10.15 -6.40 18.11
C ALA A 346 8.74 -6.58 18.69
N GLY A 347 8.05 -5.47 18.95
CA GLY A 347 6.65 -5.48 19.43
C GLY A 347 5.69 -6.03 18.39
N ALA A 348 5.87 -5.62 17.14
CA ALA A 348 5.04 -6.07 16.02
C ALA A 348 5.17 -7.58 15.76
N LEU A 349 6.41 -8.11 15.75
CA LEU A 349 6.67 -9.55 15.62
C LEU A 349 5.91 -10.36 16.68
N ARG A 350 5.99 -9.92 17.95
CA ARG A 350 5.33 -10.60 19.06
C ARG A 350 3.81 -10.56 18.91
N THR A 351 3.24 -9.38 18.67
CA THR A 351 1.77 -9.23 18.54
C THR A 351 1.23 -10.00 17.34
N GLY A 352 2.00 -10.08 16.24
CA GLY A 352 1.65 -10.90 15.08
C GLY A 352 1.64 -12.39 15.43
N TYR A 353 2.67 -12.88 16.11
CA TYR A 353 2.76 -14.27 16.54
C TYR A 353 1.64 -14.67 17.51
N ASP A 354 1.35 -13.82 18.50
CA ASP A 354 0.26 -14.06 19.45
C ASP A 354 -1.11 -14.06 18.74
N ARG A 355 -1.30 -13.18 17.77
CA ARG A 355 -2.51 -13.19 16.93
C ARG A 355 -2.65 -14.47 16.13
N ALA A 356 -1.58 -15.02 15.58
CA ALA A 356 -1.62 -16.29 14.85
C ALA A 356 -2.11 -17.44 15.72
N LYS A 357 -1.67 -17.52 16.98
CA LYS A 357 -2.16 -18.55 17.92
C LYS A 357 -3.67 -18.50 18.14
N MET A 358 -4.25 -17.30 18.13
CA MET A 358 -5.70 -17.13 18.29
C MET A 358 -6.50 -17.44 17.02
N GLU A 359 -5.86 -17.29 15.84
CA GLU A 359 -6.55 -17.42 14.55
C GLU A 359 -6.28 -18.75 13.84
N ALA A 360 -5.21 -19.48 14.19
CA ALA A 360 -4.77 -20.66 13.44
C ALA A 360 -5.83 -21.73 13.27
N SER A 361 -6.53 -22.12 14.36
CA SER A 361 -7.60 -23.13 14.28
C SER A 361 -8.75 -22.66 13.39
N LYS A 362 -9.15 -21.40 13.51
CA LYS A 362 -10.25 -20.81 12.72
C LYS A 362 -9.86 -20.68 11.23
N ILE A 363 -8.60 -20.37 10.93
CA ILE A 363 -8.11 -20.31 9.55
C ILE A 363 -8.03 -21.72 8.96
N LYS A 364 -7.58 -22.70 9.75
CA LYS A 364 -7.51 -24.10 9.32
C LYS A 364 -8.91 -24.65 8.98
N GLU A 365 -9.88 -24.42 9.84
CA GLU A 365 -11.29 -24.78 9.63
C GLU A 365 -11.87 -24.07 8.39
N PHE A 366 -11.61 -22.78 8.26
CA PHE A 366 -12.08 -21.99 7.11
C PHE A 366 -11.53 -22.49 5.77
N TRP A 367 -10.30 -23.00 5.75
CA TRP A 367 -9.63 -23.47 4.53
C TRP A 367 -9.70 -24.98 4.31
N ALA A 368 -10.29 -25.73 5.25
CA ALA A 368 -10.65 -27.12 5.05
C ALA A 368 -11.83 -27.26 4.07
#